data_56e800bb4a106c476afb1dc22b72f8f1
#
_entry.id   56e800bb4a106c476afb1dc22b72f8f1
#
_cell.length_a   1.000
_cell.length_b   1.000
_cell.length_c   1.000
_cell.angle_alpha   90.00
_cell.angle_beta   90.00
_cell.angle_gamma   90.00
#
_symmetry.space_group_name_H-M   'P 1'
#
loop_
_entity.id
_entity.type
_entity.pdbx_description
1 polymer ?
#
loop_
_entity_poly.entity_id
_entity_poly.type
_entity_poly.pdbx_seq_one_letter_code
_entity_poly.pdbx_strand_id
1 'polypeptide(L)'
;MKALWLRASTAVSCAGVGREATRRALAEGQSGLKPCDFELTRLETCIGEVAGLDRVRVPAPLARFESRVARLAEVALAQDGLLDAVGAAVARHGAQRVGVFIGTSTAGILETERAYRHRERDSGALPAGFDYAATHNAFAIAEYLRRRLGVSGPAAAVSGACASSAKVFASARRLLEAGLIDAALVGGVDSLCLTTLYGFSSLQLCSRTPCRPFDRTRDGISIGEAAAFVLLERPPASLDAAAVLLLGVGESSDAYHMSSPQPEGRGARRAMQAALTCAHLDPEQIDYINLHGTATPSNDRAESQAVTSLFGPTTPSSSTKAATGHTLGAAGALEAVICALALESQLIPGGVHTREIDPTLTACYVKQSRPAALARVLSNSFGFGGMNCSLILGRAG
;
A
#
# COMPACT_ATOMS: atom_id res chain seq x y z
N MET A 1 -12.26 2.71 18.51
CA MET A 1 -11.12 3.65 18.67
C MET A 1 -11.58 5.09 18.52
N LYS A 2 -10.78 6.08 18.95
CA LYS A 2 -11.01 7.47 18.52
C LYS A 2 -10.60 7.59 17.05
N ALA A 3 -11.46 8.20 16.21
CA ALA A 3 -11.15 8.42 14.80
C ALA A 3 -9.90 9.30 14.64
N LEU A 4 -9.14 9.05 13.57
CA LEU A 4 -7.99 9.87 13.20
C LEU A 4 -8.22 10.48 11.83
N TRP A 5 -7.88 11.75 11.67
CA TRP A 5 -8.07 12.48 10.44
C TRP A 5 -6.92 12.23 9.46
N LEU A 6 -7.28 11.87 8.22
CA LEU A 6 -6.38 11.87 7.10
C LEU A 6 -6.22 13.32 6.61
N ARG A 7 -5.34 14.07 7.28
CA ARG A 7 -5.17 15.50 7.02
C ARG A 7 -4.65 15.81 5.62
N ALA A 8 -3.72 15.02 5.15
CA ALA A 8 -3.17 15.09 3.81
C ALA A 8 -2.77 13.69 3.36
N SER A 9 -2.81 13.44 2.08
CA SER A 9 -2.37 12.16 1.52
C SER A 9 -1.88 12.33 0.09
N THR A 10 -1.03 11.42 -0.35
CA THR A 10 -0.54 11.34 -1.73
C THR A 10 -0.34 9.90 -2.15
N ALA A 11 -0.38 9.64 -3.44
CA ALA A 11 -0.10 8.34 -4.03
C ALA A 11 0.64 8.50 -5.35
N VAL A 12 1.66 7.67 -5.54
CA VAL A 12 2.41 7.54 -6.79
C VAL A 12 2.52 6.08 -7.13
N SER A 13 2.08 5.70 -8.30
CA SER A 13 2.21 4.37 -8.88
C SER A 13 2.22 4.47 -10.41
N CYS A 14 2.29 3.33 -11.10
CA CYS A 14 2.16 3.32 -12.56
C CYS A 14 0.79 3.82 -13.04
N ALA A 15 -0.24 3.79 -12.20
CA ALA A 15 -1.58 4.32 -12.53
C ALA A 15 -1.66 5.86 -12.48
N GLY A 16 -0.71 6.51 -11.81
CA GLY A 16 -0.67 7.97 -11.75
C GLY A 16 0.32 8.52 -10.73
N VAL A 17 0.74 9.76 -10.96
CA VAL A 17 1.57 10.56 -10.05
C VAL A 17 0.68 11.60 -9.40
N GLY A 18 0.48 11.48 -8.08
CA GLY A 18 -0.44 12.30 -7.30
C GLY A 18 -1.87 11.77 -7.29
N ARG A 19 -2.67 12.32 -6.39
CA ARG A 19 -4.05 11.89 -6.12
C ARG A 19 -4.98 12.04 -7.32
N GLU A 20 -4.93 13.17 -8.00
CA GLU A 20 -5.84 13.45 -9.10
C GLU A 20 -5.58 12.54 -10.32
N ALA A 21 -4.31 12.28 -10.65
CA ALA A 21 -3.97 11.33 -11.71
C ALA A 21 -4.44 9.91 -11.36
N THR A 22 -4.23 9.48 -10.12
CA THR A 22 -4.70 8.18 -9.61
C THR A 22 -6.24 8.10 -9.66
N ARG A 23 -6.95 9.12 -9.18
CA ARG A 23 -8.41 9.19 -9.22
C ARG A 23 -8.96 9.04 -10.65
N ARG A 24 -8.37 9.80 -11.59
CA ARG A 24 -8.76 9.76 -13.00
C ARG A 24 -8.55 8.39 -13.62
N ALA A 25 -7.36 7.80 -13.43
CA ALA A 25 -7.07 6.46 -13.94
C ALA A 25 -8.06 5.41 -13.44
N LEU A 26 -8.41 5.45 -12.15
CA LEU A 26 -9.39 4.54 -11.57
C LEU A 26 -10.80 4.79 -12.10
N ALA A 27 -11.22 6.05 -12.24
CA ALA A 27 -12.54 6.39 -12.77
C ALA A 27 -12.72 5.94 -14.23
N GLU A 28 -11.67 6.09 -15.03
CA GLU A 28 -11.64 5.72 -16.46
C GLU A 28 -11.31 4.22 -16.69
N GLY A 29 -11.02 3.46 -15.62
CA GLY A 29 -10.65 2.05 -15.73
C GLY A 29 -9.33 1.84 -16.47
N GLN A 30 -8.37 2.77 -16.31
CA GLN A 30 -7.06 2.68 -16.93
C GLN A 30 -6.11 1.82 -16.11
N SER A 31 -5.18 1.15 -16.78
CA SER A 31 -4.11 0.38 -16.18
C SER A 31 -2.75 0.96 -16.57
N GLY A 32 -1.86 1.07 -15.60
CA GLY A 32 -0.46 1.45 -15.84
C GLY A 32 0.47 0.25 -16.07
N LEU A 33 -0.08 -0.98 -16.13
CA LEU A 33 0.72 -2.18 -16.34
C LEU A 33 1.26 -2.27 -17.77
N LYS A 34 2.52 -2.66 -17.90
CA LYS A 34 3.21 -2.88 -19.18
C LYS A 34 3.96 -4.21 -19.17
N PRO A 35 4.32 -4.77 -20.33
CA PRO A 35 5.26 -5.89 -20.41
C PRO A 35 6.54 -5.59 -19.65
N CYS A 36 7.13 -6.61 -19.01
CA CYS A 36 8.33 -6.42 -18.19
C CYS A 36 9.56 -6.18 -19.07
N ASP A 37 10.12 -4.99 -18.97
CA ASP A 37 11.38 -4.55 -19.58
C ASP A 37 12.35 -3.98 -18.53
N PHE A 38 12.13 -4.32 -17.25
CA PHE A 38 12.88 -3.75 -16.13
C PHE A 38 14.29 -4.33 -16.03
N GLU A 39 15.30 -3.46 -16.05
CA GLU A 39 16.72 -3.84 -15.95
C GLU A 39 17.10 -4.89 -17.02
N LEU A 40 17.71 -5.99 -16.61
CA LEU A 40 18.11 -7.10 -17.49
C LEU A 40 17.13 -8.29 -17.41
N THR A 41 15.89 -8.03 -17.02
CA THR A 41 14.87 -9.09 -16.82
C THR A 41 14.48 -9.74 -18.13
N ARG A 42 14.33 -11.08 -18.09
CA ARG A 42 13.83 -11.89 -19.23
C ARG A 42 12.55 -12.65 -18.88
N LEU A 43 11.74 -12.08 -17.97
CA LEU A 43 10.51 -12.71 -17.51
C LEU A 43 9.33 -12.29 -18.39
N GLU A 44 8.56 -13.26 -18.82
CA GLU A 44 7.26 -13.02 -19.47
C GLU A 44 6.21 -12.69 -18.42
N THR A 45 6.14 -11.42 -18.03
CA THR A 45 5.16 -10.90 -17.06
C THR A 45 4.87 -9.43 -17.36
N CYS A 46 3.89 -8.87 -16.67
CA CYS A 46 3.61 -7.44 -16.69
C CYS A 46 4.04 -6.81 -15.36
N ILE A 47 4.48 -5.57 -15.42
CA ILE A 47 4.92 -4.77 -14.26
C ILE A 47 4.23 -3.42 -14.23
N GLY A 48 4.12 -2.85 -13.03
CA GLY A 48 3.69 -1.47 -12.78
C GLY A 48 4.89 -0.58 -12.44
N GLU A 49 5.55 -0.02 -13.44
CA GLU A 49 6.72 0.85 -13.26
C GLU A 49 6.33 2.32 -13.26
N VAL A 50 6.87 3.09 -12.31
CA VAL A 50 6.74 4.56 -12.29
C VAL A 50 7.76 5.18 -13.23
N ALA A 51 7.27 5.85 -14.27
CA ALA A 51 8.13 6.44 -15.29
C ALA A 51 8.98 7.60 -14.75
N GLY A 52 10.18 7.75 -15.27
CA GLY A 52 11.03 8.92 -15.03
C GLY A 52 11.80 8.96 -13.71
N LEU A 53 11.76 7.91 -12.88
CA LEU A 53 12.50 7.86 -11.62
C LEU A 53 14.01 8.03 -11.79
N ASP A 54 14.58 7.65 -12.92
CA ASP A 54 16.01 7.80 -13.18
C ASP A 54 16.45 9.27 -13.31
N ARG A 55 15.52 10.19 -13.53
CA ARG A 55 15.77 11.64 -13.56
C ARG A 55 15.66 12.29 -12.19
N VAL A 56 15.04 11.61 -11.22
CA VAL A 56 14.90 12.10 -9.85
C VAL A 56 16.19 11.89 -9.09
N ARG A 57 16.54 12.83 -8.23
CA ARG A 57 17.70 12.74 -7.33
C ARG A 57 17.28 13.03 -5.91
N VAL A 58 17.89 12.31 -5.00
CA VAL A 58 17.80 12.62 -3.57
C VAL A 58 18.53 13.93 -3.29
N PRO A 59 18.02 14.83 -2.43
CA PRO A 59 18.71 16.07 -2.06
C PRO A 59 20.13 15.83 -1.57
N ALA A 60 21.08 16.70 -2.01
CA ALA A 60 22.50 16.53 -1.74
C ALA A 60 22.88 16.24 -0.27
N PRO A 61 22.29 16.88 0.77
CA PRO A 61 22.57 16.54 2.16
C PRO A 61 22.19 15.12 2.57
N LEU A 62 21.35 14.45 1.79
CA LEU A 62 20.84 13.09 2.02
C LEU A 62 21.32 12.07 0.97
N ALA A 63 22.32 12.43 0.17
CA ALA A 63 22.84 11.62 -0.94
C ALA A 63 23.24 10.19 -0.55
N ARG A 64 23.60 9.93 0.70
CA ARG A 64 23.88 8.57 1.18
C ARG A 64 22.67 7.60 1.08
N PHE A 65 21.44 8.14 1.05
CA PHE A 65 20.20 7.38 0.91
C PHE A 65 19.82 7.16 -0.56
N GLU A 66 20.66 7.57 -1.52
CA GLU A 66 20.34 7.49 -2.94
C GLU A 66 19.99 6.05 -3.33
N SER A 67 18.74 5.85 -3.69
CA SER A 67 18.15 4.56 -4.05
C SER A 67 16.85 4.76 -4.84
N ARG A 68 16.43 3.75 -5.61
CA ARG A 68 15.15 3.83 -6.35
C ARG A 68 13.98 4.09 -5.40
N VAL A 69 13.96 3.45 -4.22
CA VAL A 69 12.91 3.64 -3.23
C VAL A 69 12.90 5.07 -2.67
N ALA A 70 14.06 5.70 -2.44
CA ALA A 70 14.14 7.08 -1.99
C ALA A 70 13.71 8.08 -3.07
N ARG A 71 14.06 7.83 -4.34
CA ARG A 71 13.57 8.63 -5.48
C ARG A 71 12.07 8.57 -5.61
N LEU A 72 11.48 7.39 -5.45
CA LEU A 72 10.04 7.18 -5.48
C LEU A 72 9.35 7.96 -4.34
N ALA A 73 9.95 7.95 -3.15
CA ALA A 73 9.48 8.76 -2.03
C ALA A 73 9.55 10.27 -2.31
N GLU A 74 10.62 10.77 -2.96
CA GLU A 74 10.73 12.20 -3.35
C GLU A 74 9.64 12.60 -4.35
N VAL A 75 9.35 11.75 -5.35
CA VAL A 75 8.26 12.01 -6.27
C VAL A 75 6.93 12.16 -5.53
N ALA A 76 6.66 11.28 -4.55
CA ALA A 76 5.43 11.34 -3.77
C ALA A 76 5.38 12.56 -2.83
N LEU A 77 6.48 12.88 -2.15
CA LEU A 77 6.56 14.05 -1.27
C LEU A 77 6.28 15.36 -2.00
N ALA A 78 6.64 15.45 -3.27
CA ALA A 78 6.44 16.64 -4.10
C ALA A 78 4.98 16.81 -4.58
N GLN A 79 4.08 15.85 -4.31
CA GLN A 79 2.69 15.89 -4.77
C GLN A 79 1.74 16.36 -3.66
N ASP A 80 0.57 16.83 -4.08
CA ASP A 80 -0.64 17.04 -3.28
C ASP A 80 -0.44 17.91 -2.01
N GLY A 81 0.60 18.76 -1.99
CA GLY A 81 0.89 19.64 -0.84
C GLY A 81 1.33 18.91 0.43
N LEU A 82 1.78 17.65 0.32
CA LEU A 82 2.13 16.84 1.50
C LEU A 82 3.29 17.43 2.29
N LEU A 83 4.33 17.96 1.65
CA LEU A 83 5.46 18.62 2.33
C LEU A 83 4.99 19.80 3.20
N ASP A 84 4.11 20.64 2.66
CA ASP A 84 3.58 21.79 3.39
C ASP A 84 2.70 21.35 4.55
N ALA A 85 1.88 20.31 4.36
CA ALA A 85 1.05 19.77 5.44
C ALA A 85 1.88 19.20 6.60
N VAL A 86 2.96 18.46 6.31
CA VAL A 86 3.89 17.95 7.32
C VAL A 86 4.65 19.10 7.98
N GLY A 87 5.14 20.08 7.22
CA GLY A 87 5.78 21.28 7.75
C GLY A 87 4.87 22.05 8.70
N ALA A 88 3.61 22.21 8.36
CA ALA A 88 2.60 22.82 9.22
C ALA A 88 2.35 22.02 10.52
N ALA A 89 2.37 20.68 10.45
CA ALA A 89 2.26 19.82 11.64
C ALA A 89 3.47 19.96 12.54
N VAL A 90 4.70 19.99 11.97
CA VAL A 90 5.94 20.23 12.72
C VAL A 90 5.93 21.61 13.39
N ALA A 91 5.49 22.65 12.69
CA ALA A 91 5.39 24.01 13.27
C ALA A 91 4.37 24.07 14.41
N ARG A 92 3.26 23.32 14.34
CA ARG A 92 2.18 23.31 15.34
C ARG A 92 2.54 22.50 16.58
N HIS A 93 3.12 21.34 16.39
CA HIS A 93 3.29 20.34 17.46
C HIS A 93 4.74 20.23 17.95
N GLY A 94 5.71 20.73 17.18
CA GLY A 94 7.14 20.49 17.38
C GLY A 94 7.62 19.20 16.71
N ALA A 95 8.85 19.21 16.21
CA ALA A 95 9.44 18.11 15.44
C ALA A 95 9.44 16.74 16.18
N GLN A 96 9.60 16.77 17.51
CA GLN A 96 9.61 15.58 18.37
C GLN A 96 8.22 14.96 18.58
N ARG A 97 7.14 15.69 18.24
CA ARG A 97 5.76 15.23 18.38
C ARG A 97 5.17 14.70 17.07
N VAL A 98 5.95 14.71 15.99
CA VAL A 98 5.57 14.14 14.70
C VAL A 98 6.35 12.84 14.48
N GLY A 99 5.64 11.73 14.26
CA GLY A 99 6.25 10.42 14.02
C GLY A 99 6.30 10.06 12.53
N VAL A 100 7.16 9.08 12.16
CA VAL A 100 7.28 8.54 10.79
C VAL A 100 7.21 7.01 10.86
N PHE A 101 6.19 6.41 10.22
CA PHE A 101 5.97 4.96 10.22
C PHE A 101 5.80 4.47 8.80
N ILE A 102 6.75 3.69 8.30
CA ILE A 102 6.81 3.28 6.89
C ILE A 102 6.78 1.76 6.75
N GLY A 103 5.89 1.29 5.89
CA GLY A 103 5.85 -0.10 5.44
C GLY A 103 6.70 -0.29 4.19
N THR A 104 7.56 -1.30 4.18
CA THR A 104 8.36 -1.67 3.01
C THR A 104 8.72 -3.16 3.05
N SER A 105 8.79 -3.79 1.89
CA SER A 105 9.27 -5.17 1.74
C SER A 105 10.57 -5.23 0.96
N THR A 106 10.83 -4.24 0.12
CA THR A 106 11.99 -4.22 -0.77
C THR A 106 13.10 -3.28 -0.27
N ALA A 107 12.74 -2.17 0.42
CA ALA A 107 13.73 -1.14 0.76
C ALA A 107 14.65 -0.85 -0.45
N GLY A 108 15.95 -0.72 -0.26
CA GLY A 108 16.95 -0.54 -1.31
C GLY A 108 17.59 -1.85 -1.80
N ILE A 109 16.82 -2.93 -1.95
CA ILE A 109 17.32 -4.22 -2.46
C ILE A 109 17.96 -4.06 -3.85
N LEU A 110 17.38 -3.24 -4.73
CA LEU A 110 17.91 -3.01 -6.08
C LEU A 110 19.36 -2.48 -6.06
N GLU A 111 19.67 -1.59 -5.13
CA GLU A 111 21.04 -1.07 -4.97
C GLU A 111 22.01 -2.17 -4.53
N THR A 112 21.55 -3.09 -3.69
CA THR A 112 22.31 -4.28 -3.29
C THR A 112 22.53 -5.22 -4.47
N GLU A 113 21.50 -5.49 -5.27
CA GLU A 113 21.61 -6.31 -6.49
C GLU A 113 22.64 -5.73 -7.45
N ARG A 114 22.63 -4.40 -7.63
CA ARG A 114 23.60 -3.67 -8.44
C ARG A 114 25.01 -3.75 -7.86
N ALA A 115 25.16 -3.59 -6.54
CA ALA A 115 26.44 -3.71 -5.84
C ALA A 115 27.02 -5.12 -6.01
N TYR A 116 26.22 -6.17 -5.84
CA TYR A 116 26.68 -7.55 -6.04
C TYR A 116 27.06 -7.85 -7.49
N ARG A 117 26.44 -7.26 -8.48
CA ARG A 117 26.85 -7.37 -9.90
C ARG A 117 28.21 -6.74 -10.18
N HIS A 118 28.59 -5.72 -9.41
CA HIS A 118 29.84 -4.98 -9.55
C HIS A 118 30.89 -5.35 -8.47
N ARG A 119 30.67 -6.46 -7.72
CA ARG A 119 31.63 -6.91 -6.72
C ARG A 119 32.94 -7.29 -7.38
N GLU A 120 34.03 -7.05 -6.66
CA GLU A 120 35.37 -7.51 -7.08
C GLU A 120 35.39 -9.05 -7.18
N ARG A 121 35.97 -9.56 -8.26
CA ARG A 121 35.88 -11.00 -8.54
C ARG A 121 36.71 -11.85 -7.58
N ASP A 122 37.91 -11.36 -7.20
CA ASP A 122 38.87 -12.14 -6.41
C ASP A 122 38.57 -12.09 -4.91
N SER A 123 38.29 -10.90 -4.37
CA SER A 123 37.99 -10.69 -2.95
C SER A 123 36.50 -10.82 -2.58
N GLY A 124 35.61 -10.68 -3.57
CA GLY A 124 34.16 -10.57 -3.33
C GLY A 124 33.74 -9.24 -2.73
N ALA A 125 34.64 -8.27 -2.60
CA ALA A 125 34.34 -6.97 -2.00
C ALA A 125 33.31 -6.19 -2.81
N LEU A 126 32.36 -5.59 -2.11
CA LEU A 126 31.36 -4.72 -2.71
C LEU A 126 31.95 -3.33 -3.00
N PRO A 127 31.39 -2.58 -3.98
CA PRO A 127 31.86 -1.23 -4.28
C PRO A 127 31.91 -0.33 -3.05
N ALA A 128 32.98 0.45 -2.90
CA ALA A 128 33.19 1.32 -1.73
C ALA A 128 32.06 2.33 -1.48
N GLY A 129 31.30 2.69 -2.51
CA GLY A 129 30.14 3.58 -2.39
C GLY A 129 28.83 2.90 -1.94
N PHE A 130 28.82 1.57 -1.75
CA PHE A 130 27.62 0.87 -1.29
C PHE A 130 27.45 1.02 0.23
N ASP A 131 26.35 1.63 0.64
CA ASP A 131 25.99 1.83 2.06
C ASP A 131 24.71 1.00 2.39
N TYR A 132 24.91 -0.20 2.94
CA TYR A 132 23.81 -1.09 3.36
C TYR A 132 22.85 -0.39 4.35
N ALA A 133 23.39 0.34 5.31
CA ALA A 133 22.61 0.94 6.37
C ALA A 133 21.72 2.08 5.86
N ALA A 134 22.13 2.77 4.79
CA ALA A 134 21.36 3.88 4.21
C ALA A 134 20.50 3.45 3.00
N THR A 135 20.68 2.23 2.46
CA THR A 135 19.92 1.76 1.29
C THR A 135 19.11 0.51 1.58
N HIS A 136 19.74 -0.64 1.81
CA HIS A 136 19.05 -1.94 1.92
C HIS A 136 18.30 -2.11 3.25
N ASN A 137 18.83 -1.59 4.34
CA ASN A 137 18.19 -1.72 5.65
C ASN A 137 16.73 -1.21 5.57
N ALA A 138 15.77 -2.02 6.02
CA ALA A 138 14.35 -1.63 5.96
C ALA A 138 14.04 -0.31 6.69
N PHE A 139 14.81 0.04 7.73
CA PHE A 139 14.66 1.31 8.44
C PHE A 139 15.22 2.50 7.64
N ALA A 140 16.06 2.29 6.63
CA ALA A 140 16.71 3.36 5.86
C ALA A 140 15.69 4.35 5.27
N ILE A 141 14.58 3.87 4.71
CA ILE A 141 13.56 4.74 4.13
C ILE A 141 12.80 5.55 5.19
N ALA A 142 12.55 5.00 6.38
CA ALA A 142 11.94 5.75 7.48
C ALA A 142 12.89 6.83 8.01
N GLU A 143 14.18 6.51 8.14
CA GLU A 143 15.23 7.46 8.56
C GLU A 143 15.44 8.55 7.49
N TYR A 144 15.44 8.17 6.21
CA TYR A 144 15.47 9.13 5.11
C TYR A 144 14.34 10.15 5.22
N LEU A 145 13.09 9.69 5.34
CA LEU A 145 11.92 10.55 5.45
C LEU A 145 11.96 11.41 6.73
N ARG A 146 12.38 10.83 7.86
CA ARG A 146 12.54 11.55 9.11
C ARG A 146 13.48 12.76 8.95
N ARG A 147 14.64 12.55 8.32
CA ARG A 147 15.63 13.62 8.04
C ARG A 147 15.11 14.61 6.99
N ARG A 148 14.52 14.11 5.93
CA ARG A 148 14.00 14.91 4.81
C ARG A 148 12.93 15.90 5.25
N LEU A 149 12.13 15.52 6.24
CA LEU A 149 11.01 16.29 6.76
C LEU A 149 11.35 17.09 8.02
N GLY A 150 12.58 17.00 8.52
CA GLY A 150 12.97 17.68 9.76
C GLY A 150 12.23 17.18 11.00
N VAL A 151 11.77 15.92 10.99
CA VAL A 151 11.06 15.27 12.09
C VAL A 151 12.05 14.60 13.02
N SER A 152 11.84 14.71 14.33
CA SER A 152 12.67 14.08 15.37
C SER A 152 11.87 13.17 16.32
N GLY A 153 10.59 13.00 16.09
CA GLY A 153 9.74 12.06 16.82
C GLY A 153 10.05 10.59 16.51
N PRO A 154 9.30 9.66 17.10
CA PRO A 154 9.47 8.24 16.87
C PRO A 154 9.39 7.87 15.40
N ALA A 155 10.29 6.99 14.94
CA ALA A 155 10.29 6.46 13.60
C ALA A 155 10.41 4.93 13.63
N ALA A 156 9.68 4.26 12.72
CA ALA A 156 9.75 2.82 12.58
C ALA A 156 9.52 2.39 11.12
N ALA A 157 10.16 1.30 10.75
CA ALA A 157 9.82 0.55 9.55
C ALA A 157 9.13 -0.76 9.92
N VAL A 158 8.07 -1.10 9.19
CA VAL A 158 7.37 -2.38 9.30
C VAL A 158 7.61 -3.15 8.01
N SER A 159 8.19 -4.35 8.14
CA SER A 159 8.38 -5.28 7.03
C SER A 159 7.60 -6.57 7.33
N GLY A 160 6.34 -6.58 6.95
CA GLY A 160 5.38 -7.67 7.12
C GLY A 160 4.76 -8.05 5.78
N ALA A 161 5.60 -8.27 4.77
CA ALA A 161 5.20 -8.57 3.40
C ALA A 161 4.15 -7.56 2.87
N CYS A 162 3.11 -8.03 2.17
CA CYS A 162 2.13 -7.16 1.53
C CYS A 162 1.24 -6.36 2.51
N ALA A 163 1.24 -6.70 3.80
CA ALA A 163 0.49 -5.97 4.84
C ALA A 163 1.30 -4.84 5.49
N SER A 164 2.57 -4.65 5.12
CA SER A 164 3.50 -3.73 5.80
C SER A 164 2.93 -2.34 6.01
N SER A 165 2.49 -1.67 4.95
CA SER A 165 2.04 -0.28 5.04
C SER A 165 0.61 -0.12 5.57
N ALA A 166 -0.21 -1.17 5.58
CA ALA A 166 -1.47 -1.14 6.32
C ALA A 166 -1.21 -1.20 7.84
N LYS A 167 -0.23 -2.00 8.28
CA LYS A 167 0.10 -2.17 9.70
C LYS A 167 0.72 -0.91 10.34
N VAL A 168 1.34 -0.03 9.58
CA VAL A 168 1.87 1.22 10.13
C VAL A 168 0.78 2.17 10.61
N PHE A 169 -0.44 2.09 10.06
CA PHE A 169 -1.60 2.82 10.57
C PHE A 169 -1.94 2.38 12.02
N ALA A 170 -1.86 1.08 12.29
CA ALA A 170 -2.03 0.56 13.65
C ALA A 170 -0.93 1.04 14.60
N SER A 171 0.32 1.07 14.13
CA SER A 171 1.46 1.52 14.93
C SER A 171 1.33 3.01 15.28
N ALA A 172 1.06 3.86 14.31
CA ALA A 172 0.86 5.30 14.51
C ALA A 172 -0.35 5.58 15.42
N ARG A 173 -1.46 4.88 15.20
CA ARG A 173 -2.66 5.00 16.05
C ARG A 173 -2.33 4.80 17.54
N ARG A 174 -1.60 3.73 17.87
CA ARG A 174 -1.25 3.42 19.27
C ARG A 174 -0.49 4.56 19.94
N LEU A 175 0.45 5.21 19.22
CA LEU A 175 1.22 6.33 19.75
C LEU A 175 0.40 7.63 19.83
N LEU A 176 -0.47 7.87 18.85
CA LEU A 176 -1.42 9.00 18.86
C LEU A 176 -2.42 8.86 20.01
N GLU A 177 -3.01 7.68 20.22
CA GLU A 177 -3.95 7.43 21.33
C GLU A 177 -3.27 7.54 22.70
N ALA A 178 -2.03 7.05 22.81
CA ALA A 178 -1.22 7.18 24.04
C ALA A 178 -0.72 8.61 24.30
N GLY A 179 -0.93 9.55 23.37
CA GLY A 179 -0.47 10.92 23.53
C GLY A 179 1.05 11.09 23.42
N LEU A 180 1.76 10.09 22.88
CA LEU A 180 3.22 10.16 22.69
C LEU A 180 3.61 11.03 21.49
N ILE A 181 2.73 11.11 20.48
CA ILE A 181 2.84 12.00 19.32
C ILE A 181 1.49 12.68 19.06
N ASP A 182 1.50 13.75 18.27
CA ASP A 182 0.30 14.50 17.87
C ASP A 182 -0.02 14.39 16.38
N ALA A 183 1.00 14.09 15.58
CA ALA A 183 0.85 13.78 14.16
C ALA A 183 1.75 12.60 13.77
N ALA A 184 1.38 11.90 12.71
CA ALA A 184 2.17 10.80 12.16
C ALA A 184 2.13 10.81 10.63
N LEU A 185 3.29 10.84 9.97
CA LEU A 185 3.40 10.42 8.59
C LEU A 185 3.42 8.90 8.56
N VAL A 186 2.37 8.31 8.02
CA VAL A 186 2.26 6.87 7.78
C VAL A 186 2.26 6.61 6.28
N GLY A 187 2.82 5.49 5.85
CA GLY A 187 2.82 5.19 4.43
C GLY A 187 3.59 3.94 4.07
N GLY A 188 3.80 3.77 2.77
CA GLY A 188 4.60 2.68 2.25
C GLY A 188 5.34 3.06 0.99
N VAL A 189 6.53 2.51 0.85
CA VAL A 189 7.34 2.67 -0.36
C VAL A 189 8.00 1.34 -0.69
N ASP A 190 7.72 0.83 -1.87
CA ASP A 190 8.44 -0.31 -2.45
C ASP A 190 8.74 -0.05 -3.93
N SER A 191 9.94 -0.40 -4.34
CA SER A 191 10.39 -0.28 -5.73
C SER A 191 10.50 -1.63 -6.40
N LEU A 192 10.45 -1.64 -7.74
CA LEU A 192 10.81 -2.82 -8.52
C LEU A 192 12.26 -3.23 -8.24
N CYS A 193 12.48 -4.53 -8.14
CA CYS A 193 13.80 -5.15 -8.03
C CYS A 193 13.76 -6.59 -8.59
N LEU A 194 14.91 -7.10 -8.98
CA LEU A 194 15.02 -8.43 -9.59
C LEU A 194 14.72 -9.55 -8.59
N THR A 195 15.09 -9.36 -7.32
CA THR A 195 14.80 -10.32 -6.24
C THR A 195 13.32 -10.64 -6.14
N THR A 196 12.45 -9.63 -6.18
CA THR A 196 11.00 -9.86 -6.14
C THR A 196 10.48 -10.41 -7.45
N LEU A 197 10.91 -9.90 -8.60
CA LEU A 197 10.48 -10.38 -9.91
C LEU A 197 10.81 -11.86 -10.10
N TYR A 198 12.06 -12.26 -9.91
CA TYR A 198 12.45 -13.67 -10.03
C TYR A 198 11.94 -14.54 -8.88
N GLY A 199 11.87 -14.00 -7.66
CA GLY A 199 11.34 -14.71 -6.50
C GLY A 199 9.88 -15.13 -6.70
N PHE A 200 9.00 -14.20 -7.06
CA PHE A 200 7.59 -14.51 -7.33
C PHE A 200 7.41 -15.36 -8.60
N SER A 201 8.26 -15.15 -9.62
CA SER A 201 8.26 -15.99 -10.81
C SER A 201 8.64 -17.45 -10.49
N SER A 202 9.63 -17.67 -9.63
CA SER A 202 10.05 -19.01 -9.20
C SER A 202 8.96 -19.76 -8.41
N LEU A 203 8.10 -19.02 -7.73
CA LEU A 203 6.92 -19.54 -7.04
C LEU A 203 5.72 -19.74 -7.99
N GLN A 204 5.87 -19.45 -9.29
CA GLN A 204 4.80 -19.51 -10.29
C GLN A 204 3.60 -18.61 -9.94
N LEU A 205 3.85 -17.43 -9.35
CA LEU A 205 2.83 -16.49 -8.92
C LEU A 205 2.70 -15.25 -9.81
N CYS A 206 3.58 -15.08 -10.82
CA CYS A 206 3.48 -13.99 -11.78
C CYS A 206 2.57 -14.32 -12.95
N SER A 207 1.65 -13.41 -13.26
CA SER A 207 0.84 -13.50 -14.47
C SER A 207 1.66 -13.15 -15.71
N ARG A 208 1.43 -13.85 -16.82
CA ARG A 208 2.05 -13.55 -18.12
C ARG A 208 1.43 -12.34 -18.83
N THR A 209 0.24 -11.97 -18.45
CA THR A 209 -0.51 -10.81 -18.94
C THR A 209 -0.80 -9.86 -17.77
N PRO A 210 -1.38 -8.67 -17.99
CA PRO A 210 -1.83 -7.83 -16.86
C PRO A 210 -2.72 -8.64 -15.91
N CYS A 211 -2.43 -8.57 -14.62
CA CYS A 211 -3.16 -9.34 -13.62
C CYS A 211 -4.66 -8.98 -13.63
N ARG A 212 -5.50 -9.95 -13.35
CA ARG A 212 -6.96 -9.85 -13.42
C ARG A 212 -7.61 -10.49 -12.19
N PRO A 213 -7.63 -9.76 -11.07
CA PRO A 213 -8.23 -10.26 -9.82
C PRO A 213 -9.67 -10.75 -10.04
N PHE A 214 -10.05 -11.84 -9.40
CA PHE A 214 -11.37 -12.47 -9.47
C PHE A 214 -11.79 -12.99 -10.85
N ASP A 215 -10.95 -12.84 -11.87
CA ASP A 215 -11.24 -13.43 -13.18
C ASP A 215 -11.12 -14.96 -13.14
N ARG A 216 -11.95 -15.62 -13.91
CA ARG A 216 -11.96 -17.09 -14.00
C ARG A 216 -10.66 -17.64 -14.59
N THR A 217 -9.94 -16.86 -15.39
CA THR A 217 -8.66 -17.23 -16.01
C THR A 217 -7.45 -16.58 -15.34
N ARG A 218 -7.63 -16.05 -14.10
CA ARG A 218 -6.53 -15.44 -13.35
C ARG A 218 -5.40 -16.44 -13.09
N ASP A 219 -4.19 -16.00 -13.19
CA ASP A 219 -2.99 -16.86 -13.15
C ASP A 219 -1.85 -16.27 -12.29
N GLY A 220 -2.08 -15.12 -11.61
CA GLY A 220 -1.07 -14.54 -10.73
C GLY A 220 -1.04 -13.02 -10.74
N ILE A 221 -0.01 -12.49 -10.06
CA ILE A 221 0.20 -11.07 -9.86
C ILE A 221 0.94 -10.41 -11.03
N SER A 222 0.77 -9.11 -11.18
CA SER A 222 1.72 -8.22 -11.85
C SER A 222 2.40 -7.37 -10.77
N ILE A 223 3.72 -7.43 -10.64
CA ILE A 223 4.43 -6.66 -9.61
C ILE A 223 4.47 -5.19 -10.00
N GLY A 224 4.17 -4.31 -9.05
CA GLY A 224 4.25 -2.87 -9.22
C GLY A 224 5.14 -2.21 -8.16
N GLU A 225 5.48 -0.95 -8.39
CA GLU A 225 6.13 -0.09 -7.41
C GLU A 225 5.24 1.10 -7.06
N ALA A 226 5.33 1.57 -5.83
CA ALA A 226 4.57 2.72 -5.37
C ALA A 226 5.21 3.42 -4.18
N ALA A 227 4.88 4.70 -4.03
CA ALA A 227 4.99 5.44 -2.78
C ALA A 227 3.63 6.07 -2.45
N ALA A 228 3.13 5.83 -1.26
CA ALA A 228 1.91 6.44 -0.78
C ALA A 228 2.05 6.84 0.68
N PHE A 229 1.61 8.05 1.01
CA PHE A 229 1.74 8.63 2.33
C PHE A 229 0.44 9.27 2.79
N VAL A 230 0.19 9.21 4.08
CA VAL A 230 -0.92 9.87 4.77
C VAL A 230 -0.37 10.56 6.02
N LEU A 231 -0.71 11.83 6.21
CA LEU A 231 -0.51 12.52 7.48
C LEU A 231 -1.75 12.30 8.35
N LEU A 232 -1.58 11.55 9.44
CA LEU A 232 -2.62 11.31 10.44
C LEU A 232 -2.50 12.30 11.59
N GLU A 233 -3.63 12.88 11.99
CA GLU A 233 -3.76 13.74 13.17
C GLU A 233 -5.06 13.39 13.92
N ARG A 234 -5.19 13.87 15.16
CA ARG A 234 -6.49 13.88 15.81
C ARG A 234 -7.39 14.92 15.10
N PRO A 235 -8.67 14.60 14.85
CA PRO A 235 -9.56 15.57 14.23
C PRO A 235 -9.72 16.81 15.12
N PRO A 236 -9.78 18.02 14.53
CA PRO A 236 -10.13 19.23 15.25
C PRO A 236 -11.60 19.18 15.70
N ALA A 237 -12.00 20.14 16.56
CA ALA A 237 -13.37 20.24 17.05
C ALA A 237 -14.42 20.47 15.93
N SER A 238 -14.01 21.13 14.84
CA SER A 238 -14.83 21.31 13.64
C SER A 238 -14.05 20.75 12.44
N LEU A 239 -14.65 19.84 11.72
CA LEU A 239 -14.10 19.19 10.56
C LEU A 239 -15.12 19.21 9.42
N ASP A 240 -14.65 19.37 8.19
CA ASP A 240 -15.50 19.27 7.01
C ASP A 240 -16.18 17.89 6.95
N ALA A 241 -17.46 17.83 6.63
CA ALA A 241 -18.21 16.60 6.51
C ALA A 241 -17.64 15.64 5.42
N ALA A 242 -16.94 16.19 4.42
CA ALA A 242 -16.26 15.42 3.38
C ALA A 242 -14.89 14.90 3.83
N ALA A 243 -14.36 15.36 4.97
CA ALA A 243 -13.05 14.91 5.46
C ALA A 243 -13.05 13.40 5.71
N VAL A 244 -11.93 12.76 5.36
CA VAL A 244 -11.78 11.32 5.52
C VAL A 244 -11.10 11.00 6.85
N LEU A 245 -11.65 10.03 7.55
CA LEU A 245 -11.19 9.54 8.84
C LEU A 245 -10.77 8.08 8.76
N LEU A 246 -9.74 7.69 9.48
CA LEU A 246 -9.46 6.31 9.85
C LEU A 246 -10.34 5.97 11.05
N LEU A 247 -11.31 5.10 10.86
CA LEU A 247 -12.30 4.71 11.85
C LEU A 247 -11.92 3.43 12.59
N GLY A 248 -11.26 2.49 11.92
CA GLY A 248 -10.91 1.21 12.50
C GLY A 248 -9.68 0.59 11.88
N VAL A 249 -8.96 -0.18 12.68
CA VAL A 249 -7.82 -0.99 12.25
C VAL A 249 -7.95 -2.36 12.92
N GLY A 250 -7.82 -3.42 12.12
CA GLY A 250 -7.80 -4.79 12.59
C GLY A 250 -6.59 -5.55 12.08
N GLU A 251 -5.94 -6.30 12.94
CA GLU A 251 -4.76 -7.09 12.64
C GLU A 251 -4.98 -8.54 13.07
N SER A 252 -4.41 -9.48 12.30
CA SER A 252 -4.40 -10.89 12.66
C SER A 252 -3.20 -11.61 12.05
N SER A 253 -3.04 -12.89 12.40
CA SER A 253 -2.13 -13.80 11.74
C SER A 253 -2.85 -15.10 11.41
N ASP A 254 -2.56 -15.68 10.23
CA ASP A 254 -3.07 -16.99 9.83
C ASP A 254 -2.45 -18.12 10.64
N ALA A 255 -1.17 -17.99 10.97
CA ALA A 255 -0.35 -19.05 11.60
C ALA A 255 -0.50 -20.40 10.85
N TYR A 256 -0.46 -20.35 9.51
CA TYR A 256 -0.77 -21.50 8.66
C TYR A 256 0.40 -21.92 7.75
N HIS A 257 0.82 -21.03 6.83
CA HIS A 257 1.87 -21.33 5.85
C HIS A 257 2.63 -20.05 5.47
N MET A 258 3.90 -20.19 5.02
CA MET A 258 4.77 -19.05 4.73
C MET A 258 4.33 -18.24 3.49
N SER A 259 3.70 -18.87 2.50
CA SER A 259 3.36 -18.23 1.21
C SER A 259 1.92 -18.47 0.74
N SER A 260 1.12 -19.21 1.51
CA SER A 260 -0.28 -19.49 1.16
C SER A 260 -1.21 -19.00 2.27
N PRO A 261 -2.33 -18.37 1.94
CA PRO A 261 -3.33 -18.00 2.93
C PRO A 261 -3.98 -19.26 3.52
N GLN A 262 -4.54 -19.13 4.70
CA GLN A 262 -5.37 -20.16 5.29
C GLN A 262 -6.63 -20.34 4.40
N PRO A 263 -6.93 -21.57 3.89
CA PRO A 263 -7.88 -21.78 2.80
C PRO A 263 -9.30 -21.24 3.02
N GLU A 264 -9.82 -21.28 4.25
CA GLU A 264 -11.13 -20.73 4.60
C GLU A 264 -11.08 -19.23 4.93
N GLY A 265 -9.93 -18.56 4.77
CA GLY A 265 -9.78 -17.13 5.02
C GLY A 265 -9.97 -16.70 6.47
N ARG A 266 -9.72 -17.60 7.45
CA ARG A 266 -9.95 -17.32 8.87
C ARG A 266 -9.19 -16.11 9.40
N GLY A 267 -7.91 -15.95 9.00
CA GLY A 267 -7.12 -14.79 9.38
C GLY A 267 -7.64 -13.50 8.77
N ALA A 268 -7.94 -13.51 7.47
CA ALA A 268 -8.56 -12.39 6.78
C ALA A 268 -9.86 -11.96 7.46
N ARG A 269 -10.76 -12.90 7.75
CA ARG A 269 -12.00 -12.65 8.49
C ARG A 269 -11.74 -12.03 9.87
N ARG A 270 -10.75 -12.54 10.62
CA ARG A 270 -10.39 -11.99 11.95
C ARG A 270 -9.88 -10.56 11.85
N ALA A 271 -9.08 -10.23 10.85
CA ALA A 271 -8.61 -8.86 10.65
C ALA A 271 -9.77 -7.90 10.35
N MET A 272 -10.67 -8.27 9.44
CA MET A 272 -11.87 -7.49 9.11
C MET A 272 -12.79 -7.33 10.32
N GLN A 273 -13.07 -8.39 11.05
CA GLN A 273 -13.88 -8.34 12.28
C GLN A 273 -13.24 -7.46 13.36
N ALA A 274 -11.92 -7.54 13.54
CA ALA A 274 -11.20 -6.68 14.49
C ALA A 274 -11.29 -5.20 14.09
N ALA A 275 -11.23 -4.90 12.77
CA ALA A 275 -11.39 -3.55 12.26
C ALA A 275 -12.81 -3.00 12.54
N LEU A 276 -13.86 -3.79 12.30
CA LEU A 276 -15.25 -3.45 12.61
C LEU A 276 -15.44 -3.20 14.12
N THR A 277 -14.96 -4.13 14.95
CA THR A 277 -15.02 -3.97 16.41
C THR A 277 -14.30 -2.70 16.87
N CYS A 278 -13.12 -2.42 16.29
CA CYS A 278 -12.33 -1.23 16.58
C CYS A 278 -13.06 0.06 16.19
N ALA A 279 -13.82 0.04 15.10
CA ALA A 279 -14.61 1.15 14.60
C ALA A 279 -16.01 1.28 15.27
N HIS A 280 -16.45 0.28 16.04
CA HIS A 280 -17.82 0.14 16.58
C HIS A 280 -18.85 0.13 15.44
N LEU A 281 -18.58 -0.64 14.39
CA LEU A 281 -19.46 -0.76 13.22
C LEU A 281 -19.91 -2.20 13.02
N ASP A 282 -21.12 -2.34 12.47
CA ASP A 282 -21.63 -3.60 11.97
C ASP A 282 -21.24 -3.80 10.49
N PRO A 283 -21.14 -5.05 10.00
CA PRO A 283 -20.74 -5.34 8.61
C PRO A 283 -21.60 -4.61 7.56
N GLU A 284 -22.89 -4.47 7.79
CA GLU A 284 -23.89 -3.83 6.90
C GLU A 284 -23.64 -2.33 6.71
N GLN A 285 -22.79 -1.73 7.54
CA GLN A 285 -22.46 -0.31 7.47
C GLN A 285 -21.24 -0.04 6.55
N ILE A 286 -20.68 -1.08 5.93
CA ILE A 286 -19.59 -0.96 4.95
C ILE A 286 -20.16 -0.94 3.53
N ASP A 287 -19.97 0.17 2.84
CA ASP A 287 -20.52 0.40 1.49
C ASP A 287 -19.67 -0.19 0.37
N TYR A 288 -18.36 -0.36 0.61
CA TYR A 288 -17.42 -0.88 -0.37
C TYR A 288 -16.20 -1.51 0.32
N ILE A 289 -15.67 -2.58 -0.28
CA ILE A 289 -14.44 -3.24 0.16
C ILE A 289 -13.39 -3.19 -0.95
N ASN A 290 -12.28 -2.52 -0.70
CA ASN A 290 -11.08 -2.66 -1.52
C ASN A 290 -10.35 -3.93 -1.09
N LEU A 291 -10.41 -4.93 -1.96
CA LEU A 291 -9.87 -6.27 -1.71
C LEU A 291 -8.34 -6.28 -1.80
N HIS A 292 -7.72 -7.16 -1.06
CA HIS A 292 -6.33 -7.53 -1.32
C HIS A 292 -6.19 -8.06 -2.76
N GLY A 293 -7.06 -8.95 -3.19
CA GLY A 293 -7.36 -9.29 -4.59
C GLY A 293 -6.14 -9.34 -5.50
N THR A 294 -5.24 -10.32 -5.29
CA THR A 294 -3.94 -10.40 -5.98
C THR A 294 -3.99 -11.05 -7.35
N ALA A 295 -5.13 -11.59 -7.77
CA ALA A 295 -5.30 -12.45 -8.94
C ALA A 295 -4.62 -13.83 -8.81
N THR A 296 -4.14 -14.19 -7.63
CA THR A 296 -3.72 -15.58 -7.39
C THR A 296 -4.95 -16.43 -7.01
N PRO A 297 -5.07 -17.66 -7.55
CA PRO A 297 -6.22 -18.52 -7.26
C PRO A 297 -6.47 -18.74 -5.76
N SER A 298 -5.41 -18.90 -4.98
CA SER A 298 -5.49 -19.17 -3.54
C SER A 298 -5.97 -17.95 -2.73
N ASN A 299 -5.39 -16.76 -2.99
CA ASN A 299 -5.80 -15.56 -2.27
C ASN A 299 -7.24 -15.18 -2.58
N ASP A 300 -7.59 -15.08 -3.86
CA ASP A 300 -8.90 -14.59 -4.25
C ASP A 300 -10.02 -15.51 -3.74
N ARG A 301 -9.77 -16.84 -3.67
CA ARG A 301 -10.71 -17.79 -3.07
C ARG A 301 -10.84 -17.56 -1.56
N ALA A 302 -9.73 -17.53 -0.83
CA ALA A 302 -9.76 -17.37 0.64
C ALA A 302 -10.36 -16.03 1.04
N GLU A 303 -10.02 -14.95 0.34
CA GLU A 303 -10.55 -13.63 0.59
C GLU A 303 -12.05 -13.53 0.25
N SER A 304 -12.48 -14.09 -0.89
CA SER A 304 -13.90 -14.14 -1.26
C SER A 304 -14.74 -14.83 -0.19
N GLN A 305 -14.28 -15.98 0.32
CA GLN A 305 -14.95 -16.68 1.42
C GLN A 305 -15.00 -15.86 2.70
N ALA A 306 -13.88 -15.23 3.08
CA ALA A 306 -13.80 -14.39 4.26
C ALA A 306 -14.76 -13.19 4.19
N VAL A 307 -14.77 -12.48 3.04
CA VAL A 307 -15.67 -11.34 2.78
C VAL A 307 -17.13 -11.78 2.83
N THR A 308 -17.50 -12.82 2.08
CA THR A 308 -18.90 -13.28 2.04
C THR A 308 -19.39 -13.76 3.40
N SER A 309 -18.52 -14.44 4.17
CA SER A 309 -18.89 -14.93 5.50
C SER A 309 -19.17 -13.83 6.54
N LEU A 310 -18.65 -12.62 6.30
CA LEU A 310 -18.77 -11.49 7.23
C LEU A 310 -19.74 -10.42 6.74
N PHE A 311 -19.69 -10.08 5.45
CA PHE A 311 -20.46 -8.97 4.85
C PHE A 311 -21.62 -9.45 3.96
N GLY A 312 -21.77 -10.75 3.78
CA GLY A 312 -22.73 -11.31 2.83
C GLY A 312 -22.29 -11.17 1.37
N PRO A 313 -23.12 -11.64 0.42
CA PRO A 313 -22.79 -11.68 -1.00
C PRO A 313 -23.10 -10.38 -1.76
N THR A 314 -23.58 -9.33 -1.10
CA THR A 314 -24.10 -8.12 -1.74
C THR A 314 -23.23 -6.88 -1.57
N THR A 315 -22.33 -6.87 -0.57
CA THR A 315 -21.43 -5.73 -0.36
C THR A 315 -20.45 -5.58 -1.53
N PRO A 316 -20.48 -4.45 -2.25
CA PRO A 316 -19.62 -4.23 -3.42
C PRO A 316 -18.16 -4.31 -3.04
N SER A 317 -17.37 -4.98 -3.87
CA SER A 317 -15.94 -5.14 -3.67
C SER A 317 -15.19 -5.13 -5.00
N SER A 318 -13.94 -4.69 -4.99
CA SER A 318 -13.04 -4.80 -6.14
C SER A 318 -11.58 -4.77 -5.72
N SER A 319 -10.67 -5.12 -6.63
CA SER A 319 -9.24 -4.93 -6.45
C SER A 319 -8.71 -3.93 -7.47
N THR A 320 -7.92 -2.98 -7.00
CA THR A 320 -7.28 -1.98 -7.86
C THR A 320 -5.90 -2.39 -8.35
N LYS A 321 -5.45 -3.61 -7.99
CA LYS A 321 -4.13 -4.13 -8.39
C LYS A 321 -3.99 -4.36 -9.90
N ALA A 322 -5.10 -4.52 -10.63
CA ALA A 322 -5.07 -4.56 -12.08
C ALA A 322 -4.72 -3.19 -12.71
N ALA A 323 -4.92 -2.10 -11.99
CA ALA A 323 -4.50 -0.76 -12.42
C ALA A 323 -3.06 -0.43 -12.00
N THR A 324 -2.67 -0.77 -10.77
CA THR A 324 -1.44 -0.34 -10.13
C THR A 324 -0.32 -1.40 -10.12
N GLY A 325 -0.65 -2.64 -10.40
CA GLY A 325 0.16 -3.79 -9.99
C GLY A 325 0.06 -4.07 -8.48
N HIS A 326 0.59 -5.21 -8.08
CA HIS A 326 0.78 -5.50 -6.66
C HIS A 326 2.05 -4.79 -6.17
N THR A 327 1.89 -3.70 -5.44
CA THR A 327 2.99 -2.84 -4.98
C THR A 327 3.61 -3.30 -3.66
N LEU A 328 3.52 -4.60 -3.37
CA LEU A 328 4.15 -5.29 -2.25
C LEU A 328 3.85 -4.62 -0.90
N GLY A 329 4.90 -4.24 -0.14
CA GLY A 329 4.74 -3.60 1.15
C GLY A 329 4.13 -2.19 1.10
N ALA A 330 4.17 -1.51 -0.04
CA ALA A 330 3.51 -0.22 -0.25
C ALA A 330 2.00 -0.34 -0.52
N ALA A 331 1.49 -1.54 -0.81
CA ALA A 331 0.11 -1.75 -1.27
C ALA A 331 -0.94 -1.20 -0.29
N GLY A 332 -0.81 -1.49 0.99
CA GLY A 332 -1.82 -1.08 1.98
C GLY A 332 -1.98 0.44 2.12
N ALA A 333 -0.89 1.20 2.02
CA ALA A 333 -0.97 2.67 2.05
C ALA A 333 -1.53 3.24 0.74
N LEU A 334 -1.12 2.69 -0.41
CA LEU A 334 -1.69 3.07 -1.70
C LEU A 334 -3.20 2.83 -1.73
N GLU A 335 -3.64 1.66 -1.29
CA GLU A 335 -5.05 1.28 -1.24
C GLU A 335 -5.84 2.08 -0.19
N ALA A 336 -5.22 2.50 0.92
CA ALA A 336 -5.83 3.44 1.85
C ALA A 336 -6.07 4.82 1.20
N VAL A 337 -5.11 5.33 0.41
CA VAL A 337 -5.32 6.57 -0.36
C VAL A 337 -6.38 6.38 -1.44
N ILE A 338 -6.40 5.24 -2.13
CA ILE A 338 -7.47 4.91 -3.11
C ILE A 338 -8.85 4.86 -2.43
N CYS A 339 -8.96 4.29 -1.24
CA CYS A 339 -10.20 4.30 -0.46
C CYS A 339 -10.62 5.73 -0.06
N ALA A 340 -9.67 6.59 0.31
CA ALA A 340 -9.96 8.00 0.58
C ALA A 340 -10.48 8.71 -0.69
N LEU A 341 -9.86 8.47 -1.85
CA LEU A 341 -10.33 9.00 -3.13
C LEU A 341 -11.72 8.47 -3.51
N ALA A 342 -12.02 7.20 -3.24
CA ALA A 342 -13.34 6.62 -3.46
C ALA A 342 -14.42 7.33 -2.64
N LEU A 343 -14.15 7.57 -1.33
CA LEU A 343 -15.05 8.32 -0.43
C LEU A 343 -15.26 9.76 -0.89
N GLU A 344 -14.20 10.46 -1.29
CA GLU A 344 -14.28 11.86 -1.72
C GLU A 344 -15.00 12.03 -3.06
N SER A 345 -14.71 11.14 -4.02
CA SER A 345 -15.32 11.19 -5.37
C SER A 345 -16.64 10.45 -5.48
N GLN A 346 -17.09 9.77 -4.41
CA GLN A 346 -18.29 8.95 -4.40
C GLN A 346 -18.32 7.95 -5.57
N LEU A 347 -17.18 7.24 -5.73
CA LEU A 347 -16.94 6.31 -6.83
C LEU A 347 -16.42 4.97 -6.30
N ILE A 348 -17.04 3.87 -6.67
CA ILE A 348 -16.46 2.53 -6.50
C ILE A 348 -15.51 2.28 -7.67
N PRO A 349 -14.19 2.08 -7.43
CA PRO A 349 -13.27 1.66 -8.46
C PRO A 349 -13.60 0.26 -8.97
N GLY A 350 -13.60 0.06 -10.28
CA GLY A 350 -13.80 -1.26 -10.89
C GLY A 350 -12.50 -2.08 -10.95
N GLY A 351 -12.65 -3.38 -11.08
CA GLY A 351 -11.55 -4.31 -11.32
C GLY A 351 -11.18 -4.33 -12.81
N VAL A 352 -10.20 -3.52 -13.18
CA VAL A 352 -9.68 -3.47 -14.56
C VAL A 352 -9.16 -4.86 -14.98
N HIS A 353 -9.26 -5.20 -16.25
CA HIS A 353 -8.89 -6.48 -16.86
C HIS A 353 -9.73 -7.71 -16.47
N THR A 354 -10.57 -7.66 -15.44
CA THR A 354 -11.50 -8.76 -15.10
C THR A 354 -12.63 -8.79 -16.13
N ARG A 355 -12.66 -9.85 -16.94
CA ARG A 355 -13.66 -10.05 -18.01
C ARG A 355 -14.82 -10.91 -17.55
N GLU A 356 -14.51 -12.08 -17.03
CA GLU A 356 -15.45 -13.07 -16.55
C GLU A 356 -15.14 -13.43 -15.10
N ILE A 357 -16.03 -13.09 -14.17
CA ILE A 357 -15.84 -13.43 -12.76
C ILE A 357 -15.87 -14.93 -12.59
N ASP A 358 -14.92 -15.49 -11.81
CA ASP A 358 -14.91 -16.91 -11.47
C ASP A 358 -16.20 -17.24 -10.68
N PRO A 359 -17.08 -18.12 -11.22
CA PRO A 359 -18.35 -18.45 -10.58
C PRO A 359 -18.22 -19.16 -9.23
N THR A 360 -17.02 -19.61 -8.86
CA THR A 360 -16.76 -20.19 -7.54
C THR A 360 -16.49 -19.15 -6.45
N LEU A 361 -16.30 -17.89 -6.83
CA LEU A 361 -16.10 -16.77 -5.92
C LEU A 361 -17.44 -16.09 -5.61
N THR A 362 -17.72 -15.93 -4.35
CA THR A 362 -19.06 -15.51 -3.86
C THR A 362 -19.17 -14.04 -3.49
N ALA A 363 -18.04 -13.32 -3.39
CA ALA A 363 -18.04 -11.87 -3.09
C ALA A 363 -18.57 -11.07 -4.30
N CYS A 364 -19.30 -9.98 -4.01
CA CYS A 364 -19.86 -9.09 -5.03
C CYS A 364 -18.77 -8.26 -5.70
N TYR A 365 -18.18 -8.77 -6.78
CA TYR A 365 -17.06 -8.13 -7.46
C TYR A 365 -17.53 -7.13 -8.52
N VAL A 366 -17.08 -5.87 -8.41
CA VAL A 366 -17.41 -4.77 -9.33
C VAL A 366 -16.34 -4.69 -10.43
N LYS A 367 -16.72 -4.97 -11.68
CA LYS A 367 -15.79 -4.96 -12.83
C LYS A 367 -15.52 -3.57 -13.40
N GLN A 368 -16.48 -2.67 -13.33
CA GLN A 368 -16.40 -1.33 -13.93
C GLN A 368 -16.61 -0.27 -12.85
N SER A 369 -15.81 0.78 -12.91
CA SER A 369 -15.96 1.92 -12.02
C SER A 369 -17.36 2.54 -12.16
N ARG A 370 -17.99 2.86 -11.03
CA ARG A 370 -19.34 3.41 -11.03
C ARG A 370 -19.58 4.35 -9.85
N PRO A 371 -20.40 5.40 -10.02
CA PRO A 371 -20.84 6.23 -8.90
C PRO A 371 -21.58 5.40 -7.84
N ALA A 372 -21.36 5.74 -6.57
CA ALA A 372 -22.09 5.18 -5.44
C ALA A 372 -22.01 6.12 -4.24
N ALA A 373 -23.06 6.18 -3.44
CA ALA A 373 -23.00 6.86 -2.15
C ALA A 373 -22.13 6.03 -1.20
N LEU A 374 -21.01 6.60 -0.78
CA LEU A 374 -20.04 5.95 0.10
C LEU A 374 -19.86 6.78 1.37
N ALA A 375 -20.19 6.20 2.52
CA ALA A 375 -19.93 6.74 3.83
C ALA A 375 -18.75 6.04 4.50
N ARG A 376 -18.64 4.72 4.32
CA ARG A 376 -17.61 3.87 4.96
C ARG A 376 -17.08 2.82 3.99
N VAL A 377 -15.78 2.70 3.94
CA VAL A 377 -15.08 1.72 3.09
C VAL A 377 -14.06 0.93 3.89
N LEU A 378 -13.83 -0.30 3.51
CA LEU A 378 -12.84 -1.18 4.13
C LEU A 378 -11.74 -1.51 3.10
N SER A 379 -10.49 -1.50 3.52
CA SER A 379 -9.33 -1.90 2.72
C SER A 379 -8.62 -3.08 3.36
N ASN A 380 -8.35 -4.12 2.57
CA ASN A 380 -7.70 -5.35 3.00
C ASN A 380 -6.25 -5.44 2.51
N SER A 381 -5.36 -5.87 3.38
CA SER A 381 -3.97 -6.20 3.05
C SER A 381 -3.58 -7.51 3.71
N PHE A 382 -3.38 -8.56 2.91
CA PHE A 382 -3.05 -9.91 3.38
C PHE A 382 -1.69 -10.32 2.83
N GLY A 383 -0.72 -10.52 3.73
CA GLY A 383 0.67 -10.74 3.38
C GLY A 383 1.14 -12.18 3.56
N PHE A 384 2.16 -12.54 2.81
CA PHE A 384 2.92 -13.76 3.07
C PHE A 384 3.36 -13.84 4.53
N GLY A 385 3.53 -15.04 5.06
CA GLY A 385 3.71 -15.27 6.50
C GLY A 385 2.39 -15.21 7.29
N GLY A 386 1.25 -15.02 6.59
CA GLY A 386 -0.08 -14.96 7.21
C GLY A 386 -0.37 -13.63 7.92
N MET A 387 0.35 -12.58 7.60
CA MET A 387 0.15 -11.24 8.17
C MET A 387 -1.05 -10.56 7.52
N ASN A 388 -2.11 -10.28 8.30
CA ASN A 388 -3.33 -9.64 7.82
C ASN A 388 -3.55 -8.30 8.50
N CYS A 389 -4.02 -7.31 7.73
CA CYS A 389 -4.46 -6.02 8.23
C CYS A 389 -5.65 -5.53 7.41
N SER A 390 -6.68 -5.01 8.11
CA SER A 390 -7.82 -4.35 7.48
C SER A 390 -7.98 -2.95 8.08
N LEU A 391 -8.22 -1.97 7.22
CA LEU A 391 -8.45 -0.58 7.58
C LEU A 391 -9.89 -0.19 7.24
N ILE A 392 -10.56 0.55 8.11
CA ILE A 392 -11.86 1.15 7.82
C ILE A 392 -11.69 2.66 7.77
N LEU A 393 -12.04 3.23 6.63
CA LEU A 393 -12.09 4.67 6.42
C LEU A 393 -13.55 5.10 6.24
N GLY A 394 -13.84 6.35 6.64
CA GLY A 394 -15.17 6.92 6.45
C GLY A 394 -15.14 8.43 6.41
N ARG A 395 -16.25 9.03 5.97
CA ARG A 395 -16.45 10.47 6.00
C ARG A 395 -16.79 10.94 7.41
N ALA A 396 -16.47 12.20 7.72
CA ALA A 396 -16.68 12.77 9.04
C ALA A 396 -18.15 13.05 9.34
N GLY A 397 -18.99 13.21 8.31
CA GLY A 397 -20.42 13.49 8.43
C GLY A 397 -21.29 12.62 7.54
#